data_00a737ffba11e99f94f8f3a09608231b
#
_entry.id   00a737ffba11e99f94f8f3a09608231b
#
_cell.length_a   1.000
_cell.length_b   1.000
_cell.length_c   1.000
_cell.angle_alpha   90.00
_cell.angle_beta   90.00
_cell.angle_gamma   90.00
#
_symmetry.space_group_name_H-M   'P 1'
#
loop_
_entity.id
_entity.type
_entity.pdbx_description
1 polymer ?
#
loop_
_entity_poly.entity_id
_entity_poly.type
_entity_poly.pdbx_seq_one_letter_code
_entity_poly.pdbx_strand_id
1 'polypeptide(L)'
;SYLSFDLYQKVFAEKKDSDVVIIDIDESSLGKFGQFPWNRKVFADILDKINESNPKAIGFDIFFTEKDKQSPDEIIKSYDLIPSDITELQKLKGPDDLFAEKLKESKAVIAVLGSNVPSHSNYDRKAKARFLSKGGEPKQFTYSYPFSIGSLEKLEKNVQGLGSISFLDQLDGIIRSLPLIVQFNKKIYPTMGLEMVRVGSKQKNIYVELN
;
A
#
# COMPACT_ATOMS: atom_id res chain seq x y z
N SER A 1 -8.73 9.44 31.00
CA SER A 1 -7.34 9.87 30.74
C SER A 1 -6.64 8.80 29.92
N TYR A 2 -5.70 9.15 29.06
CA TYR A 2 -4.94 8.19 28.23
C TYR A 2 -4.21 7.17 29.09
N LEU A 3 -3.67 7.57 30.25
CA LEU A 3 -3.02 6.68 31.22
C LEU A 3 -3.94 5.56 31.72
N SER A 4 -5.21 5.85 31.96
CA SER A 4 -6.19 4.85 32.40
C SER A 4 -6.50 3.83 31.29
N PHE A 5 -6.56 4.28 30.04
CA PHE A 5 -6.74 3.44 28.87
C PHE A 5 -5.53 2.51 28.66
N ASP A 6 -4.32 3.06 28.72
CA ASP A 6 -3.08 2.30 28.54
C ASP A 6 -2.89 1.26 29.65
N LEU A 7 -3.24 1.59 30.90
CA LEU A 7 -3.21 0.65 32.01
C LEU A 7 -4.22 -0.47 31.81
N TYR A 8 -5.46 -0.13 31.40
CA TYR A 8 -6.49 -1.10 31.11
C TYR A 8 -6.04 -2.09 30.04
N GLN A 9 -5.46 -1.59 28.93
CA GLN A 9 -4.96 -2.44 27.84
C GLN A 9 -3.84 -3.39 28.29
N LYS A 10 -2.96 -2.94 29.19
CA LYS A 10 -1.89 -3.79 29.74
C LYS A 10 -2.42 -4.90 30.65
N VAL A 11 -3.44 -4.60 31.46
CA VAL A 11 -3.97 -5.55 32.45
C VAL A 11 -4.96 -6.53 31.83
N PHE A 12 -5.75 -6.07 30.86
CA PHE A 12 -6.83 -6.86 30.24
C PHE A 12 -6.56 -7.19 28.78
N ALA A 13 -5.28 -7.18 28.35
CA ALA A 13 -4.93 -7.59 27.00
C ALA A 13 -5.31 -9.06 26.77
N GLU A 14 -6.33 -9.29 25.96
CA GLU A 14 -6.65 -10.63 25.47
C GLU A 14 -5.65 -11.01 24.36
N LYS A 15 -4.94 -12.12 24.55
CA LYS A 15 -4.26 -12.79 23.45
C LYS A 15 -5.33 -13.42 22.55
N LYS A 16 -5.63 -12.77 21.44
CA LYS A 16 -6.46 -13.37 20.39
C LYS A 16 -5.54 -14.04 19.37
N ASP A 17 -5.85 -15.28 19.02
CA ASP A 17 -5.29 -15.86 17.80
C ASP A 17 -5.68 -14.99 16.63
N SER A 18 -4.71 -14.57 15.85
CA SER A 18 -4.91 -13.68 14.71
C SER A 18 -4.76 -14.48 13.42
N ASP A 19 -5.75 -14.33 12.53
CA ASP A 19 -5.64 -14.82 11.15
C ASP A 19 -4.67 -13.95 10.28
N VAL A 20 -3.96 -13.04 10.92
CA VAL A 20 -3.00 -12.13 10.27
C VAL A 20 -1.59 -12.66 10.49
N VAL A 21 -0.87 -12.88 9.38
CA VAL A 21 0.56 -13.21 9.37
C VAL A 21 1.33 -11.97 8.94
N ILE A 22 2.34 -11.59 9.70
CA ILE A 22 3.27 -10.51 9.36
C ILE A 22 4.51 -11.15 8.74
N ILE A 23 4.87 -10.68 7.53
CA ILE A 23 6.12 -11.03 6.85
C ILE A 23 7.00 -9.79 6.92
N ASP A 24 8.06 -9.89 7.71
CA ASP A 24 8.98 -8.78 7.96
C ASP A 24 10.20 -8.84 7.04
N ILE A 25 10.72 -7.67 6.68
CA ILE A 25 12.01 -7.51 6.01
C ILE A 25 13.06 -7.25 7.11
N ASP A 26 13.56 -8.33 7.66
CA ASP A 26 14.50 -8.33 8.79
C ASP A 26 15.99 -8.35 8.35
N GLU A 27 16.89 -8.26 9.30
CA GLU A 27 18.34 -8.31 9.06
C GLU A 27 18.79 -9.59 8.33
N SER A 28 18.14 -10.72 8.58
CA SER A 28 18.43 -11.98 7.87
C SER A 28 18.07 -11.88 6.38
N SER A 29 16.94 -11.27 6.09
CA SER A 29 16.47 -10.98 4.72
C SER A 29 17.41 -10.01 4.01
N LEU A 30 17.86 -8.95 4.71
CA LEU A 30 18.84 -7.99 4.19
C LEU A 30 20.19 -8.66 3.91
N GLY A 31 20.65 -9.55 4.79
CA GLY A 31 21.86 -10.35 4.58
C GLY A 31 21.79 -11.25 3.36
N LYS A 32 20.61 -11.78 3.02
CA LYS A 32 20.39 -12.72 1.91
C LYS A 32 20.15 -12.02 0.57
N PHE A 33 19.35 -10.96 0.55
CA PHE A 33 18.91 -10.27 -0.68
C PHE A 33 19.59 -8.93 -0.91
N GLY A 34 20.46 -8.50 0.00
CA GLY A 34 21.12 -7.19 -0.03
C GLY A 34 20.28 -6.09 0.60
N GLN A 35 20.82 -4.88 0.60
CA GLN A 35 20.17 -3.70 1.17
C GLN A 35 18.87 -3.35 0.45
N PHE A 36 17.86 -2.96 1.22
CA PHE A 36 16.61 -2.42 0.70
C PHE A 36 16.83 -0.99 0.11
N PRO A 37 16.14 -0.60 -0.96
CA PRO A 37 15.03 -1.29 -1.65
C PRO A 37 15.48 -2.36 -2.64
N TRP A 38 14.83 -3.53 -2.57
CA TRP A 38 15.08 -4.63 -3.48
C TRP A 38 14.46 -4.43 -4.86
N ASN A 39 15.03 -5.15 -5.85
CA ASN A 39 14.46 -5.25 -7.19
C ASN A 39 13.00 -5.74 -7.15
N ARG A 40 12.14 -5.20 -8.02
CA ARG A 40 10.71 -5.55 -8.08
C ARG A 40 10.47 -7.02 -8.45
N LYS A 41 11.44 -7.65 -9.11
CA LYS A 41 11.37 -9.09 -9.36
C LYS A 41 11.35 -9.90 -8.06
N VAL A 42 12.12 -9.49 -7.05
CA VAL A 42 12.10 -10.13 -5.72
C VAL A 42 10.69 -10.06 -5.11
N PHE A 43 10.03 -8.93 -5.21
CA PHE A 43 8.65 -8.78 -4.73
C PHE A 43 7.65 -9.59 -5.55
N ALA A 44 7.88 -9.73 -6.85
CA ALA A 44 7.06 -10.60 -7.69
C ALA A 44 7.19 -12.07 -7.26
N ASP A 45 8.41 -12.54 -7.01
CA ASP A 45 8.69 -13.91 -6.57
C ASP A 45 8.13 -14.18 -5.15
N ILE A 46 8.24 -13.19 -4.22
CA ILE A 46 7.64 -13.26 -2.88
C ILE A 46 6.10 -13.35 -3.00
N LEU A 47 5.51 -12.54 -3.87
CA LEU A 47 4.06 -12.52 -4.06
C LEU A 47 3.53 -13.86 -4.60
N ASP A 48 4.25 -14.47 -5.54
CA ASP A 48 3.94 -15.82 -6.04
C ASP A 48 3.95 -16.83 -4.89
N LYS A 49 4.98 -16.77 -4.04
CA LYS A 49 5.11 -17.68 -2.91
C LYS A 49 4.01 -17.49 -1.87
N ILE A 50 3.62 -16.26 -1.57
CA ILE A 50 2.51 -15.97 -0.67
C ILE A 50 1.19 -16.48 -1.27
N ASN A 51 0.98 -16.32 -2.58
CA ASN A 51 -0.24 -16.76 -3.25
C ASN A 51 -0.43 -18.29 -3.22
N GLU A 52 0.63 -19.11 -3.11
CA GLU A 52 0.53 -20.57 -2.91
C GLU A 52 -0.30 -20.92 -1.66
N SER A 53 -0.28 -20.07 -0.62
CA SER A 53 -1.06 -20.24 0.60
C SER A 53 -2.52 -19.76 0.47
N ASN A 54 -2.92 -19.26 -0.70
CA ASN A 54 -4.25 -18.73 -0.99
C ASN A 54 -4.79 -17.74 0.08
N PRO A 55 -4.06 -16.66 0.40
CA PRO A 55 -4.49 -15.70 1.40
C PRO A 55 -5.78 -15.00 0.99
N LYS A 56 -6.55 -14.51 1.98
CA LYS A 56 -7.77 -13.73 1.73
C LYS A 56 -7.43 -12.34 1.18
N ALA A 57 -6.36 -11.72 1.68
CA ALA A 57 -5.80 -10.47 1.19
C ALA A 57 -4.31 -10.41 1.55
N ILE A 58 -3.53 -9.62 0.80
CA ILE A 58 -2.11 -9.37 1.02
C ILE A 58 -1.93 -7.85 1.13
N GLY A 59 -1.37 -7.35 2.23
CA GLY A 59 -1.08 -5.93 2.41
C GLY A 59 0.41 -5.65 2.25
N PHE A 60 0.78 -4.68 1.42
CA PHE A 60 2.13 -4.14 1.32
C PHE A 60 2.20 -2.79 2.03
N ASP A 61 2.81 -2.75 3.20
CA ASP A 61 3.15 -1.51 3.89
C ASP A 61 4.49 -0.96 3.37
N ILE A 62 4.54 -0.80 2.06
CA ILE A 62 5.74 -0.39 1.31
C ILE A 62 5.31 0.57 0.19
N PHE A 63 6.12 1.62 -0.01
CA PHE A 63 5.97 2.55 -1.14
C PHE A 63 6.96 2.20 -2.25
N PHE A 64 6.44 1.98 -3.43
CA PHE A 64 7.21 1.77 -4.65
C PHE A 64 7.16 3.05 -5.51
N THR A 65 7.75 4.12 -4.99
CA THR A 65 7.62 5.48 -5.54
C THR A 65 8.39 5.71 -6.84
N GLU A 66 9.49 5.00 -7.03
CA GLU A 66 10.40 5.15 -8.15
C GLU A 66 10.43 3.89 -9.01
N LYS A 67 10.78 4.05 -10.29
CA LYS A 67 11.04 2.92 -11.18
C LYS A 67 12.18 2.06 -10.63
N ASP A 68 12.10 0.76 -10.90
CA ASP A 68 13.20 -0.14 -10.58
C ASP A 68 14.45 0.25 -11.38
N LYS A 69 15.59 0.34 -10.69
CA LYS A 69 16.87 0.72 -11.32
C LYS A 69 17.34 -0.26 -12.40
N GLN A 70 16.82 -1.48 -12.38
CA GLN A 70 17.08 -2.50 -13.40
C GLN A 70 15.99 -2.53 -14.49
N SER A 71 15.08 -1.57 -14.51
CA SER A 71 14.15 -1.40 -15.63
C SER A 71 14.93 -1.01 -16.88
N PRO A 72 14.56 -1.53 -18.06
CA PRO A 72 15.25 -1.25 -19.32
C PRO A 72 15.46 0.24 -19.55
N ASP A 73 14.45 1.07 -19.30
CA ASP A 73 14.54 2.53 -19.43
C ASP A 73 15.62 3.15 -18.53
N GLU A 74 15.77 2.66 -17.29
CA GLU A 74 16.75 3.19 -16.33
C GLU A 74 18.16 2.73 -16.69
N ILE A 75 18.32 1.51 -17.21
CA ILE A 75 19.59 1.00 -17.74
C ILE A 75 20.02 1.84 -18.94
N ILE A 76 19.12 2.07 -19.90
CA ILE A 76 19.41 2.87 -21.10
C ILE A 76 19.88 4.29 -20.73
N LYS A 77 19.28 4.90 -19.69
CA LYS A 77 19.68 6.24 -19.22
C LYS A 77 21.03 6.25 -18.50
N SER A 78 21.42 5.14 -17.90
CA SER A 78 22.56 5.08 -17.00
C SER A 78 23.86 4.70 -17.71
N TYR A 79 23.78 4.17 -18.93
CA TYR A 79 24.93 3.67 -19.67
C TYR A 79 24.97 4.25 -21.09
N ASP A 80 26.18 4.48 -21.63
CA ASP A 80 26.41 4.83 -23.03
C ASP A 80 26.30 3.56 -23.88
N LEU A 81 25.08 3.27 -24.35
CA LEU A 81 24.77 2.07 -25.11
C LEU A 81 24.73 2.36 -26.62
N ILE A 82 25.12 1.39 -27.42
CA ILE A 82 24.96 1.48 -28.86
C ILE A 82 23.49 1.24 -29.26
N PRO A 83 23.04 1.78 -30.42
CA PRO A 83 21.62 1.72 -30.82
C PRO A 83 21.02 0.31 -30.88
N SER A 84 21.81 -0.70 -31.24
CA SER A 84 21.36 -2.09 -31.25
C SER A 84 20.98 -2.59 -29.86
N ASP A 85 21.80 -2.29 -28.85
CA ASP A 85 21.59 -2.72 -27.47
C ASP A 85 20.37 -2.02 -26.85
N ILE A 86 20.19 -0.75 -27.17
CA ILE A 86 18.99 0.02 -26.78
C ILE A 86 17.73 -0.67 -27.32
N THR A 87 17.75 -1.04 -28.62
CA THR A 87 16.62 -1.70 -29.28
C THR A 87 16.30 -3.06 -28.63
N GLU A 88 17.30 -3.85 -28.26
CA GLU A 88 17.11 -5.12 -27.60
C GLU A 88 16.59 -4.93 -26.17
N LEU A 89 17.16 -4.01 -25.39
CA LEU A 89 16.70 -3.70 -24.04
C LEU A 89 15.25 -3.24 -24.02
N GLN A 90 14.82 -2.43 -24.97
CA GLN A 90 13.44 -1.95 -25.06
C GLN A 90 12.41 -3.06 -25.29
N LYS A 91 12.81 -4.23 -25.78
CA LYS A 91 11.94 -5.40 -25.93
C LYS A 91 11.77 -6.17 -24.63
N LEU A 92 12.64 -5.97 -23.66
CA LEU A 92 12.60 -6.68 -22.40
C LEU A 92 11.51 -6.15 -21.47
N LYS A 93 10.87 -7.07 -20.80
CA LYS A 93 9.91 -6.75 -19.75
C LYS A 93 10.65 -6.36 -18.48
N GLY A 94 10.41 -5.14 -18.02
CA GLY A 94 11.05 -4.62 -16.80
C GLY A 94 10.52 -5.26 -15.51
N PRO A 95 11.29 -5.16 -14.41
CA PRO A 95 10.87 -5.66 -13.10
C PRO A 95 9.54 -5.07 -12.61
N ASP A 96 9.29 -3.78 -12.87
CA ASP A 96 8.02 -3.14 -12.53
C ASP A 96 6.83 -3.74 -13.30
N ASP A 97 7.04 -4.17 -14.55
CA ASP A 97 6.00 -4.82 -15.35
C ASP A 97 5.68 -6.22 -14.82
N LEU A 98 6.72 -6.98 -14.49
CA LEU A 98 6.57 -8.32 -13.90
C LEU A 98 5.80 -8.23 -12.57
N PHE A 99 6.16 -7.30 -11.70
CA PHE A 99 5.50 -7.11 -10.43
C PHE A 99 4.05 -6.64 -10.60
N ALA A 100 3.78 -5.71 -11.52
CA ALA A 100 2.44 -5.25 -11.83
C ALA A 100 1.51 -6.39 -12.28
N GLU A 101 2.01 -7.34 -13.09
CA GLU A 101 1.23 -8.52 -13.50
C GLU A 101 0.91 -9.43 -12.31
N LYS A 102 1.89 -9.70 -11.44
CA LYS A 102 1.66 -10.50 -10.23
C LYS A 102 0.66 -9.83 -9.29
N LEU A 103 0.73 -8.50 -9.14
CA LEU A 103 -0.26 -7.73 -8.37
C LEU A 103 -1.68 -7.88 -8.95
N LYS A 104 -1.82 -7.88 -10.27
CA LYS A 104 -3.12 -8.04 -10.95
C LYS A 104 -3.76 -9.40 -10.67
N GLU A 105 -2.94 -10.45 -10.57
CA GLU A 105 -3.37 -11.83 -10.32
C GLU A 105 -3.60 -12.12 -8.83
N SER A 106 -3.18 -11.22 -7.95
CA SER A 106 -3.24 -11.39 -6.50
C SER A 106 -4.35 -10.57 -5.84
N LYS A 107 -4.63 -10.87 -4.57
CA LYS A 107 -5.52 -10.09 -3.71
C LYS A 107 -4.73 -9.01 -2.95
N ALA A 108 -3.87 -8.28 -3.68
CA ALA A 108 -2.96 -7.31 -3.11
C ALA A 108 -3.63 -5.96 -2.84
N VAL A 109 -3.24 -5.37 -1.71
CA VAL A 109 -3.52 -4.00 -1.29
C VAL A 109 -2.17 -3.34 -1.06
N ILE A 110 -1.92 -2.17 -1.65
CA ILE A 110 -0.70 -1.40 -1.42
C ILE A 110 -0.99 -0.09 -0.68
N ALA A 111 0.04 0.38 0.03
CA ALA A 111 -0.04 1.55 0.88
C ALA A 111 -0.19 2.87 0.10
N VAL A 112 -0.96 3.79 0.68
CA VAL A 112 -1.03 5.20 0.32
C VAL A 112 -0.94 6.04 1.59
N LEU A 113 -0.18 7.12 1.58
CA LEU A 113 0.00 8.02 2.72
C LEU A 113 -0.52 9.42 2.38
N GLY A 114 -1.24 10.05 3.30
CA GLY A 114 -1.59 11.46 3.22
C GLY A 114 -0.38 12.36 3.40
N SER A 115 -0.32 13.46 2.66
CA SER A 115 0.78 14.42 2.71
C SER A 115 0.27 15.85 2.70
N ASN A 116 0.91 16.72 3.47
CA ASN A 116 0.72 18.17 3.41
C ASN A 116 1.64 18.85 2.40
N VAL A 117 2.58 18.09 1.83
CA VAL A 117 3.54 18.56 0.83
C VAL A 117 3.24 17.90 -0.52
N PRO A 118 3.33 18.61 -1.64
CA PRO A 118 3.15 18.02 -2.96
C PRO A 118 4.10 16.84 -3.18
N SER A 119 3.58 15.77 -3.76
CA SER A 119 4.38 14.64 -4.23
C SER A 119 4.95 14.96 -5.63
N HIS A 120 6.11 14.40 -5.95
CA HIS A 120 6.67 14.47 -7.30
C HIS A 120 5.80 13.74 -8.34
N SER A 121 4.89 12.88 -7.91
CA SER A 121 3.95 12.19 -8.79
C SER A 121 2.66 13.00 -8.91
N ASN A 122 2.39 13.51 -10.11
CA ASN A 122 1.12 14.18 -10.46
C ASN A 122 -0.02 13.19 -10.76
N TYR A 123 0.15 11.92 -10.41
CA TYR A 123 -0.87 10.91 -10.66
C TYR A 123 -2.11 11.14 -9.79
N ASP A 124 -3.26 11.28 -10.45
CA ASP A 124 -4.55 11.43 -9.79
C ASP A 124 -5.10 10.07 -9.31
N ARG A 125 -4.62 9.62 -8.15
CA ARG A 125 -5.01 8.35 -7.52
C ARG A 125 -6.52 8.24 -7.36
N LYS A 126 -7.03 7.03 -7.51
CA LYS A 126 -8.43 6.71 -7.27
C LYS A 126 -8.53 5.50 -6.35
N ALA A 127 -9.27 5.63 -5.27
CA ALA A 127 -9.60 4.50 -4.41
C ALA A 127 -10.22 3.36 -5.25
N LYS A 128 -9.91 2.13 -4.91
CA LYS A 128 -10.52 0.95 -5.53
C LYS A 128 -11.89 0.63 -4.93
N ALA A 129 -12.07 0.99 -3.66
CA ALA A 129 -13.35 0.88 -2.98
C ALA A 129 -14.35 1.93 -3.50
N ARG A 130 -15.61 1.54 -3.68
CA ARG A 130 -16.71 2.45 -3.85
C ARG A 130 -17.37 2.70 -2.50
N PHE A 131 -17.51 3.97 -2.12
CA PHE A 131 -18.18 4.37 -0.90
C PHE A 131 -19.66 4.67 -1.16
N LEU A 132 -20.52 4.09 -0.34
CA LEU A 132 -21.96 4.36 -0.31
C LEU A 132 -22.30 4.88 1.07
N SER A 133 -22.91 6.07 1.15
CA SER A 133 -23.23 6.71 2.42
C SER A 133 -24.74 6.82 2.65
N LYS A 134 -25.14 6.77 3.93
CA LYS A 134 -26.48 7.06 4.41
C LYS A 134 -26.37 8.02 5.59
N GLY A 135 -27.25 9.00 5.69
CA GLY A 135 -27.28 9.98 6.79
C GLY A 135 -26.40 11.21 6.57
N GLY A 136 -25.60 11.28 5.48
CA GLY A 136 -24.77 12.44 5.19
C GLY A 136 -23.58 12.15 4.28
N GLU A 137 -22.71 13.14 4.13
CA GLU A 137 -21.47 13.06 3.35
C GLU A 137 -20.29 12.71 4.26
N PRO A 138 -19.69 11.50 4.15
CA PRO A 138 -18.58 11.07 5.01
C PRO A 138 -17.38 12.00 4.98
N LYS A 139 -17.17 12.73 3.88
CA LYS A 139 -16.08 13.71 3.74
C LYS A 139 -16.05 14.79 4.81
N GLN A 140 -17.19 15.14 5.38
CA GLN A 140 -17.29 16.17 6.42
C GLN A 140 -16.70 15.72 7.76
N PHE A 141 -16.55 14.41 7.96
CA PHE A 141 -16.12 13.80 9.22
C PHE A 141 -14.79 13.06 9.09
N THR A 142 -14.08 13.23 7.95
CA THR A 142 -12.81 12.53 7.70
C THR A 142 -11.64 13.50 7.79
N TYR A 143 -10.50 12.97 8.29
CA TYR A 143 -9.24 13.69 8.18
C TYR A 143 -8.85 13.85 6.71
N SER A 144 -8.42 15.07 6.35
CA SER A 144 -8.14 15.44 4.97
C SER A 144 -6.70 15.89 4.80
N TYR A 145 -6.06 15.35 3.79
CA TYR A 145 -4.74 15.76 3.33
C TYR A 145 -4.84 16.34 1.92
N PRO A 146 -4.15 17.45 1.63
CA PRO A 146 -4.19 18.06 0.29
C PRO A 146 -3.55 17.20 -0.78
N PHE A 147 -2.56 16.36 -0.40
CA PHE A 147 -1.82 15.50 -1.30
C PHE A 147 -1.74 14.06 -0.78
N SER A 148 -1.23 13.17 -1.62
CA SER A 148 -0.94 11.78 -1.24
C SER A 148 0.36 11.28 -1.86
N ILE A 149 1.05 10.43 -1.11
CA ILE A 149 2.22 9.68 -1.55
C ILE A 149 1.79 8.22 -1.73
N GLY A 150 2.21 7.59 -2.80
CA GLY A 150 1.93 6.18 -3.07
C GLY A 150 2.92 5.61 -4.07
N SER A 151 2.61 4.45 -4.59
CA SER A 151 3.46 3.74 -5.52
C SER A 151 3.34 4.27 -6.96
N LEU A 152 4.14 3.70 -7.87
CA LEU A 152 4.03 3.96 -9.30
C LEU A 152 2.60 3.70 -9.80
N GLU A 153 2.11 4.56 -10.68
CA GLU A 153 0.79 4.45 -11.29
C GLU A 153 0.52 3.06 -11.88
N LYS A 154 1.54 2.48 -12.53
CA LYS A 154 1.47 1.14 -13.12
C LYS A 154 1.13 0.07 -12.06
N LEU A 155 1.74 0.13 -10.88
CA LEU A 155 1.49 -0.80 -9.78
C LEU A 155 0.10 -0.56 -9.18
N GLU A 156 -0.23 0.70 -8.89
CA GLU A 156 -1.52 1.08 -8.32
C GLU A 156 -2.70 0.70 -9.21
N LYS A 157 -2.55 0.76 -10.54
CA LYS A 157 -3.59 0.33 -11.48
C LYS A 157 -3.88 -1.16 -11.40
N ASN A 158 -2.88 -1.96 -11.06
CA ASN A 158 -2.96 -3.43 -11.10
C ASN A 158 -3.27 -4.09 -9.76
N VAL A 159 -3.35 -3.34 -8.65
CA VAL A 159 -3.75 -3.92 -7.35
C VAL A 159 -5.27 -3.97 -7.17
N GLN A 160 -5.72 -4.83 -6.26
CA GLN A 160 -7.13 -4.96 -5.86
C GLN A 160 -7.57 -3.86 -4.90
N GLY A 161 -6.62 -3.25 -4.16
CA GLY A 161 -6.91 -2.21 -3.19
C GLY A 161 -5.80 -1.19 -3.01
N LEU A 162 -6.19 0.03 -2.61
CA LEU A 162 -5.31 1.09 -2.13
C LEU A 162 -5.74 1.43 -0.70
N GLY A 163 -4.86 1.16 0.27
CA GLY A 163 -5.16 1.35 1.68
C GLY A 163 -4.31 2.45 2.31
N SER A 164 -4.95 3.37 3.03
CA SER A 164 -4.24 4.40 3.77
C SER A 164 -3.51 3.84 4.97
N ILE A 165 -2.27 4.25 5.15
CA ILE A 165 -1.48 4.04 6.38
C ILE A 165 -1.33 5.33 7.18
N SER A 166 -2.09 6.39 6.82
CA SER A 166 -2.10 7.65 7.56
C SER A 166 -2.74 7.47 8.92
N PHE A 167 -2.11 8.00 9.94
CA PHE A 167 -2.61 8.06 11.30
C PHE A 167 -2.55 9.50 11.81
N LEU A 168 -3.23 9.73 12.92
CA LEU A 168 -3.20 11.03 13.58
C LEU A 168 -2.05 11.06 14.56
N ASP A 169 -1.21 12.07 14.44
CA ASP A 169 -0.17 12.34 15.44
C ASP A 169 -0.85 12.64 16.78
N GLN A 170 -0.52 11.83 17.79
CA GLN A 170 -0.87 12.12 19.17
C GLN A 170 0.32 12.76 19.86
N LEU A 171 0.05 13.70 20.76
CA LEU A 171 1.06 14.52 21.42
C LEU A 171 2.18 13.71 22.13
N ASP A 172 1.90 12.47 22.52
CA ASP A 172 2.83 11.57 23.18
C ASP A 172 3.41 10.49 22.26
N GLY A 173 3.13 10.55 20.95
CA GLY A 173 3.61 9.59 19.95
C GLY A 173 3.00 8.19 20.02
N ILE A 174 2.02 7.96 20.90
CA ILE A 174 1.37 6.64 21.05
C ILE A 174 0.07 6.62 20.24
N ILE A 175 -0.01 5.78 19.22
CA ILE A 175 -1.21 5.61 18.39
C ILE A 175 -2.22 4.73 19.13
N ARG A 176 -3.35 5.30 19.54
CA ARG A 176 -4.44 4.59 20.24
C ARG A 176 -5.69 4.39 19.39
N SER A 177 -5.79 5.11 18.30
CA SER A 177 -6.92 5.02 17.38
C SER A 177 -6.47 5.28 15.95
N LEU A 178 -7.08 4.58 15.01
CA LEU A 178 -6.89 4.79 13.58
C LEU A 178 -8.22 5.15 12.94
N PRO A 179 -8.26 6.15 12.07
CA PRO A 179 -9.47 6.42 11.30
C PRO A 179 -9.71 5.25 10.35
N LEU A 180 -10.96 4.82 10.19
CA LEU A 180 -11.28 3.78 9.19
C LEU A 180 -11.21 4.29 7.76
N ILE A 181 -11.48 5.59 7.59
CA ILE A 181 -11.45 6.27 6.29
C ILE A 181 -10.74 7.62 6.42
N VAL A 182 -10.06 8.00 5.37
CA VAL A 182 -9.34 9.30 5.27
C VAL A 182 -9.62 9.94 3.92
N GLN A 183 -9.29 11.22 3.78
CA GLN A 183 -9.47 11.95 2.53
C GLN A 183 -8.13 12.43 1.98
N PHE A 184 -7.86 12.14 0.72
CA PHE A 184 -6.74 12.69 -0.05
C PHE A 184 -7.28 13.43 -1.26
N ASN A 185 -6.87 14.67 -1.43
CA ASN A 185 -7.30 15.49 -2.57
C ASN A 185 -8.82 15.39 -2.83
N LYS A 186 -9.64 15.59 -1.77
CA LYS A 186 -11.11 15.51 -1.81
C LYS A 186 -11.70 14.12 -2.17
N LYS A 187 -10.90 13.06 -2.21
CA LYS A 187 -11.34 11.67 -2.44
C LYS A 187 -11.18 10.84 -1.17
N ILE A 188 -12.17 9.99 -0.87
CA ILE A 188 -12.15 9.12 0.30
C ILE A 188 -11.39 7.84 -0.03
N TYR A 189 -10.55 7.42 0.93
CA TYR A 189 -9.80 6.16 0.91
C TYR A 189 -10.04 5.38 2.21
N PRO A 190 -10.14 4.06 2.14
CA PRO A 190 -10.13 3.22 3.33
C PRO A 190 -8.72 3.16 3.91
N THR A 191 -8.61 2.89 5.21
CA THR A 191 -7.31 2.48 5.78
C THR A 191 -6.90 1.10 5.27
N MET A 192 -5.61 0.76 5.42
CA MET A 192 -5.04 -0.51 4.96
C MET A 192 -5.84 -1.71 5.49
N GLY A 193 -6.12 -1.74 6.81
CA GLY A 193 -6.88 -2.83 7.41
C GLY A 193 -8.29 -2.95 6.85
N LEU A 194 -9.02 -1.84 6.70
CA LEU A 194 -10.37 -1.85 6.14
C LEU A 194 -10.36 -2.30 4.66
N GLU A 195 -9.38 -1.85 3.89
CA GLU A 195 -9.26 -2.25 2.48
C GLU A 195 -8.92 -3.74 2.34
N MET A 196 -8.04 -4.27 3.20
CA MET A 196 -7.73 -5.70 3.22
C MET A 196 -8.98 -6.53 3.57
N VAL A 197 -9.80 -6.09 4.53
CA VAL A 197 -11.09 -6.74 4.85
C VAL A 197 -12.02 -6.69 3.63
N ARG A 198 -12.14 -5.55 2.96
CA ARG A 198 -12.96 -5.41 1.75
C ARG A 198 -12.52 -6.37 0.65
N VAL A 199 -11.22 -6.41 0.34
CA VAL A 199 -10.64 -7.30 -0.68
C VAL A 199 -10.84 -8.76 -0.28
N GLY A 200 -10.51 -9.12 0.96
CA GLY A 200 -10.63 -10.48 1.47
C GLY A 200 -12.07 -11.00 1.50
N SER A 201 -13.03 -10.11 1.73
CA SER A 201 -14.46 -10.41 1.69
C SER A 201 -15.06 -10.32 0.28
N LYS A 202 -14.25 -10.04 -0.75
CA LYS A 202 -14.68 -9.87 -2.15
C LYS A 202 -15.76 -8.80 -2.35
N GLN A 203 -15.79 -7.80 -1.48
CA GLN A 203 -16.75 -6.70 -1.55
C GLN A 203 -16.24 -5.61 -2.50
N LYS A 204 -17.17 -4.97 -3.23
CA LYS A 204 -16.86 -3.81 -4.08
C LYS A 204 -17.07 -2.49 -3.33
N ASN A 205 -17.99 -2.49 -2.39
CA ASN A 205 -18.47 -1.30 -1.71
C ASN A 205 -18.07 -1.30 -0.23
N ILE A 206 -17.88 -0.10 0.30
CA ILE A 206 -17.83 0.19 1.73
C ILE A 206 -19.05 1.04 2.05
N TYR A 207 -19.86 0.60 3.00
CA TYR A 207 -21.05 1.31 3.44
C TYR A 207 -20.70 2.14 4.67
N VAL A 208 -21.07 3.41 4.65
CA VAL A 208 -20.85 4.37 5.75
C VAL A 208 -22.20 4.89 6.18
N GLU A 209 -22.60 4.63 7.42
CA GLU A 209 -23.79 5.20 8.04
C GLU A 209 -23.37 6.26 9.05
N LEU A 210 -23.94 7.45 8.91
CA LEU A 210 -23.71 8.59 9.77
C LEU A 210 -25.00 8.82 10.57
N ASN A 211 -24.88 8.80 11.90
CA ASN A 211 -25.98 9.01 12.85
C ASN A 211 -25.97 10.44 13.36
#